data_e8119f796f26cccb8d261ef42fbf6703
#
_entry.id   e8119f796f26cccb8d261ef42fbf6703
#
_cell.length_a   1.000
_cell.length_b   1.000
_cell.length_c   1.000
_cell.angle_alpha   90.00
_cell.angle_beta   90.00
_cell.angle_gamma   90.00
#
_symmetry.space_group_name_H-M   'P 1'
#
loop_
_entity.id
_entity.type
_entity.pdbx_description
1 polymer ?
#
loop_
_entity_poly.entity_id
_entity_poly.type
_entity_poly.pdbx_seq_one_letter_code
_entity_poly.pdbx_strand_id
1 'polypeptide(L)'
;MKKIEMEGKSDDWCKNALARFRNVDQTSTQLAPAEKRTVEKTGEKRVRIIGPPEEKTCFTLALTVNANGAKYLAIVVFKTSSKTGKIPSHVLKSYNIPENVIVMGSRSGWWTKELDDEYIHLMYPENQDAPTFLLRDHAPVHTRNMAAALLKKKNVTQIFVPNCRIDEFQPPDATVNRTFKASFASKYHAWMSSPDRKQTKTGNAQNPSKTQFIHWVSEAWNEVTTECVKAGFKEACWKHISDEN
;
A
#
# COMPACT_ATOMS: atom_id res chain seq x y z
N MET A 1 11.82 -15.89 18.04
CA MET A 1 10.55 -16.44 17.48
C MET A 1 10.63 -17.96 17.53
N LYS A 2 9.60 -18.66 18.05
CA LYS A 2 9.58 -20.13 17.96
C LYS A 2 9.47 -20.53 16.49
N LYS A 3 10.41 -21.39 16.02
CA LYS A 3 10.39 -21.99 14.69
C LYS A 3 9.02 -22.66 14.51
N ILE A 4 8.29 -22.30 13.47
CA ILE A 4 7.06 -23.03 13.13
C ILE A 4 7.54 -24.31 12.46
N GLU A 5 7.50 -25.41 13.18
CA GLU A 5 7.81 -26.72 12.63
C GLU A 5 6.71 -27.08 11.62
N MET A 6 7.04 -26.99 10.35
CA MET A 6 6.15 -27.34 9.24
C MET A 6 6.39 -28.77 8.74
N GLU A 7 7.46 -29.41 9.20
CA GLU A 7 7.76 -30.82 8.85
C GLU A 7 6.66 -31.76 9.32
N GLY A 8 6.18 -32.60 8.41
CA GLY A 8 5.14 -33.61 8.67
C GLY A 8 3.70 -33.07 8.72
N LYS A 9 3.46 -31.79 8.40
CA LYS A 9 2.09 -31.22 8.31
C LYS A 9 1.56 -31.32 6.88
N SER A 10 0.23 -31.43 6.76
CA SER A 10 -0.41 -31.42 5.44
C SER A 10 -0.26 -30.07 4.74
N ASP A 11 -0.26 -30.05 3.42
CA ASP A 11 -0.20 -28.82 2.61
C ASP A 11 -1.28 -27.82 2.98
N ASP A 12 -2.49 -28.29 3.29
CA ASP A 12 -3.61 -27.44 3.69
C ASP A 12 -3.38 -26.80 5.06
N TRP A 13 -2.80 -27.54 6.00
CA TRP A 13 -2.40 -26.98 7.28
C TRP A 13 -1.36 -25.86 7.11
N CYS A 14 -0.34 -26.10 6.28
CA CYS A 14 0.71 -25.12 5.98
C CYS A 14 0.12 -23.86 5.33
N LYS A 15 -0.74 -24.02 4.33
CA LYS A 15 -1.44 -22.90 3.68
C LYS A 15 -2.28 -22.08 4.67
N ASN A 16 -3.04 -22.77 5.53
CA ASN A 16 -3.84 -22.10 6.54
C ASN A 16 -3.00 -21.39 7.59
N ALA A 17 -1.88 -21.94 8.01
CA ALA A 17 -0.95 -21.29 8.92
C ALA A 17 -0.34 -20.04 8.28
N LEU A 18 0.14 -20.11 7.04
CA LEU A 18 0.69 -18.98 6.29
C LEU A 18 -0.34 -17.87 6.03
N ALA A 19 -1.59 -18.22 5.79
CA ALA A 19 -2.67 -17.26 5.58
C ALA A 19 -2.91 -16.35 6.80
N ARG A 20 -2.51 -16.78 7.99
CA ARG A 20 -2.63 -16.02 9.24
C ARG A 20 -1.50 -15.02 9.48
N PHE A 21 -0.40 -15.13 8.76
CA PHE A 21 0.68 -14.15 8.80
C PHE A 21 0.39 -13.06 7.79
N ARG A 22 -0.07 -11.92 8.25
CA ARG A 22 -0.38 -10.74 7.44
C ARG A 22 0.66 -9.67 7.64
N ASN A 23 0.97 -8.95 6.59
CA ASN A 23 1.77 -7.75 6.66
C ASN A 23 0.98 -6.59 6.04
N VAL A 24 1.05 -5.43 6.67
CA VAL A 24 0.54 -4.17 6.12
C VAL A 24 1.67 -3.16 6.08
N ASP A 25 1.81 -2.49 4.95
CA ASP A 25 2.70 -1.36 4.78
C ASP A 25 1.95 -0.13 4.27
N GLN A 26 2.31 1.04 4.83
CA GLN A 26 1.80 2.34 4.39
C GLN A 26 2.88 3.08 3.62
N THR A 27 2.70 3.20 2.33
CA THR A 27 3.61 3.94 1.47
C THR A 27 3.00 5.24 0.98
N SER A 28 3.80 6.31 0.98
CA SER A 28 3.40 7.56 0.33
C SER A 28 3.65 7.43 -1.18
N THR A 29 2.67 7.77 -1.97
CA THR A 29 2.80 7.79 -3.43
C THR A 29 2.36 9.17 -3.94
N GLN A 30 3.11 9.72 -4.88
CA GLN A 30 2.74 10.97 -5.53
C GLN A 30 1.68 10.71 -6.61
N LEU A 31 0.71 11.59 -6.72
CA LEU A 31 -0.28 11.57 -7.82
C LEU A 31 0.39 11.66 -9.19
N ALA A 32 1.52 12.32 -9.23
CA ALA A 32 2.33 12.50 -10.41
C ALA A 32 3.78 12.16 -10.05
N PRO A 33 4.28 10.96 -10.37
CA PRO A 33 5.67 10.63 -10.20
C PRO A 33 6.54 11.65 -10.94
N ALA A 34 7.47 12.29 -10.23
CA ALA A 34 8.36 13.28 -10.84
C ALA A 34 9.29 12.57 -11.83
N GLU A 35 9.25 12.98 -13.08
CA GLU A 35 10.24 12.59 -14.08
C GLU A 35 11.60 13.14 -13.67
N LYS A 36 12.57 12.26 -13.45
CA LYS A 36 13.95 12.65 -13.10
C LYS A 36 14.84 12.85 -14.33
N ARG A 37 14.37 12.47 -15.52
CA ARG A 37 15.13 12.52 -16.77
C ARG A 37 14.22 12.94 -17.91
N THR A 38 14.78 13.69 -18.84
CA THR A 38 14.15 14.06 -20.10
C THR A 38 15.17 13.95 -21.22
N VAL A 39 14.69 13.81 -22.44
CA VAL A 39 15.53 13.78 -23.64
C VAL A 39 15.29 15.08 -24.42
N GLU A 40 16.38 15.76 -24.79
CA GLU A 40 16.36 16.98 -25.56
C GLU A 40 17.48 16.93 -26.59
N LYS A 41 17.44 17.82 -27.60
CA LYS A 41 18.47 17.94 -28.61
C LYS A 41 19.84 18.24 -27.98
N THR A 42 20.88 17.59 -28.47
CA THR A 42 22.24 17.81 -27.98
C THR A 42 22.64 19.28 -28.12
N GLY A 43 23.08 19.89 -27.01
CA GLY A 43 23.52 21.29 -26.98
C GLY A 43 22.48 22.27 -26.39
N GLU A 44 21.26 21.81 -26.09
CA GLU A 44 20.25 22.64 -25.43
C GLU A 44 20.66 22.94 -23.98
N LYS A 45 20.82 24.24 -23.65
CA LYS A 45 21.26 24.68 -22.31
C LYS A 45 20.14 24.74 -21.28
N ARG A 46 18.88 24.76 -21.70
CA ARG A 46 17.68 24.83 -20.83
C ARG A 46 16.65 23.84 -21.30
N VAL A 47 16.64 22.71 -20.63
CA VAL A 47 15.67 21.65 -20.90
C VAL A 47 14.44 21.88 -20.02
N ARG A 48 13.29 22.16 -20.65
CA ARG A 48 12.01 22.31 -19.94
C ARG A 48 11.36 20.96 -19.76
N ILE A 49 11.32 20.47 -18.55
CA ILE A 49 10.52 19.31 -18.22
C ILE A 49 9.06 19.77 -18.10
N ILE A 50 8.22 19.33 -19.01
CA ILE A 50 6.77 19.52 -18.90
C ILE A 50 6.25 18.50 -17.93
N GLY A 51 6.22 18.87 -16.65
CA GLY A 51 5.65 18.07 -15.56
C GLY A 51 4.27 18.57 -15.16
N PRO A 52 3.56 17.82 -14.32
CA PRO A 52 2.39 18.34 -13.65
C PRO A 52 2.77 19.56 -12.80
N PRO A 53 1.81 20.48 -12.51
CA PRO A 53 2.06 21.59 -11.60
C PRO A 53 2.62 21.05 -10.29
N GLU A 54 3.50 21.84 -9.64
CA GLU A 54 4.27 21.47 -8.44
C GLU A 54 3.45 21.08 -7.19
N GLU A 55 2.14 20.99 -7.29
CA GLU A 55 1.34 20.44 -6.20
C GLU A 55 1.73 18.97 -6.00
N LYS A 56 2.63 18.77 -5.04
CA LYS A 56 2.98 17.47 -4.46
C LYS A 56 1.74 16.87 -3.78
N THR A 57 0.72 16.58 -4.54
CA THR A 57 -0.47 15.91 -4.03
C THR A 57 -0.06 14.46 -3.77
N CYS A 58 0.40 14.23 -2.54
CA CYS A 58 0.67 12.88 -2.05
C CYS A 58 -0.61 12.29 -1.49
N PHE A 59 -0.72 11.00 -1.60
CA PHE A 59 -1.72 10.19 -0.90
C PHE A 59 -1.01 9.04 -0.21
N THR A 60 -1.63 8.51 0.82
CA THR A 60 -1.13 7.31 1.48
C THR A 60 -1.83 6.10 0.90
N LEU A 61 -1.05 5.09 0.59
CA LEU A 61 -1.52 3.78 0.14
C LEU A 61 -1.16 2.76 1.21
N ALA A 62 -2.15 1.99 1.68
CA ALA A 62 -1.89 0.85 2.55
C ALA A 62 -2.20 -0.45 1.81
N LEU A 63 -1.19 -1.29 1.68
CA LEU A 63 -1.26 -2.59 1.03
C LEU A 63 -1.12 -3.69 2.06
N THR A 64 -2.09 -4.60 2.10
CA THR A 64 -2.08 -5.75 3.01
C THR A 64 -1.98 -7.04 2.23
N VAL A 65 -1.05 -7.89 2.64
CA VAL A 65 -0.79 -9.21 2.05
C VAL A 65 -0.64 -10.26 3.13
N ASN A 66 -0.73 -11.54 2.77
CA ASN A 66 -0.40 -12.63 3.69
C ASN A 66 0.69 -13.55 3.14
N ALA A 67 1.30 -14.35 4.01
CA ALA A 67 2.41 -15.23 3.64
C ALA A 67 2.01 -16.37 2.69
N ASN A 68 0.72 -16.66 2.54
CA ASN A 68 0.21 -17.60 1.54
C ASN A 68 0.04 -16.97 0.15
N GLY A 69 0.35 -15.68 0.00
CA GLY A 69 0.31 -14.96 -1.29
C GLY A 69 -1.00 -14.24 -1.58
N ALA A 70 -1.97 -14.26 -0.65
CA ALA A 70 -3.21 -13.53 -0.85
C ALA A 70 -3.01 -12.02 -0.62
N LYS A 71 -3.73 -11.24 -1.42
CA LYS A 71 -3.84 -9.79 -1.34
C LYS A 71 -5.19 -9.41 -0.75
N TYR A 72 -5.21 -8.35 0.03
CA TYR A 72 -6.44 -7.76 0.56
C TYR A 72 -6.77 -6.47 -0.20
N LEU A 73 -7.86 -5.81 0.17
CA LEU A 73 -8.26 -4.56 -0.46
C LEU A 73 -7.17 -3.50 -0.28
N ALA A 74 -6.78 -2.82 -1.36
CA ALA A 74 -5.87 -1.69 -1.29
C ALA A 74 -6.60 -0.49 -0.68
N ILE A 75 -6.00 0.17 0.31
CA ILE A 75 -6.60 1.35 0.95
C ILE A 75 -5.87 2.59 0.47
N VAL A 76 -6.63 3.53 -0.11
CA VAL A 76 -6.15 4.83 -0.57
C VAL A 76 -6.66 5.91 0.35
N VAL A 77 -5.75 6.72 0.93
CA VAL A 77 -6.10 7.83 1.80
C VAL A 77 -5.80 9.15 1.11
N PHE A 78 -6.85 9.91 0.80
CA PHE A 78 -6.73 11.25 0.25
C PHE A 78 -6.80 12.33 1.32
N LYS A 79 -6.07 13.42 1.07
CA LYS A 79 -6.26 14.66 1.81
C LYS A 79 -7.66 15.21 1.53
N THR A 80 -8.38 15.59 2.59
CA THR A 80 -9.70 16.20 2.51
C THR A 80 -9.78 17.50 3.32
N SER A 81 -10.52 18.47 2.81
CA SER A 81 -10.83 19.72 3.51
C SER A 81 -11.95 19.58 4.52
N SER A 82 -12.61 18.42 4.60
CA SER A 82 -13.68 18.16 5.56
C SER A 82 -13.17 18.32 7.00
N LYS A 83 -13.96 18.99 7.84
CA LYS A 83 -13.65 19.18 9.28
C LYS A 83 -13.52 17.84 10.01
N THR A 84 -14.25 16.82 9.59
CA THR A 84 -14.22 15.48 10.17
C THR A 84 -13.07 14.61 9.65
N GLY A 85 -12.35 15.04 8.60
CA GLY A 85 -11.35 14.22 7.93
C GLY A 85 -11.95 13.14 7.01
N LYS A 86 -13.27 12.95 7.00
CA LYS A 86 -13.93 11.95 6.15
C LYS A 86 -14.35 12.54 4.82
N ILE A 87 -14.27 11.72 3.75
CA ILE A 87 -14.78 12.08 2.43
C ILE A 87 -16.31 11.88 2.47
N PRO A 88 -17.11 12.88 2.06
CA PRO A 88 -18.57 12.75 2.03
C PRO A 88 -19.02 11.59 1.13
N SER A 89 -20.08 10.88 1.54
CA SER A 89 -20.56 9.68 0.81
C SER A 89 -20.99 9.96 -0.63
N HIS A 90 -21.54 11.13 -0.93
CA HIS A 90 -21.89 11.52 -2.29
C HIS A 90 -20.63 11.70 -3.17
N VAL A 91 -19.52 12.17 -2.60
CA VAL A 91 -18.22 12.28 -3.30
C VAL A 91 -17.62 10.88 -3.54
N LEU A 92 -17.66 9.99 -2.53
CA LEU A 92 -17.20 8.61 -2.71
C LEU A 92 -17.96 7.89 -3.82
N LYS A 93 -19.29 8.06 -3.89
CA LYS A 93 -20.12 7.48 -4.96
C LYS A 93 -19.70 7.98 -6.36
N SER A 94 -19.23 9.22 -6.47
CA SER A 94 -18.78 9.79 -7.76
C SER A 94 -17.45 9.22 -8.26
N TYR A 95 -16.68 8.54 -7.42
CA TYR A 95 -15.37 8.00 -7.79
C TYR A 95 -15.43 6.66 -8.53
N ASN A 96 -16.61 6.01 -8.56
CA ASN A 96 -16.76 4.68 -9.17
C ASN A 96 -15.65 3.73 -8.73
N ILE A 97 -15.56 3.49 -7.41
CA ILE A 97 -14.47 2.79 -6.76
C ILE A 97 -14.51 1.30 -7.13
N PRO A 98 -13.42 0.72 -7.68
CA PRO A 98 -13.33 -0.71 -7.96
C PRO A 98 -13.42 -1.56 -6.67
N GLU A 99 -13.89 -2.81 -6.81
CA GLU A 99 -14.15 -3.73 -5.69
C GLU A 99 -12.90 -4.06 -4.86
N ASN A 100 -11.71 -3.99 -5.45
CA ASN A 100 -10.45 -4.29 -4.77
C ASN A 100 -9.79 -3.07 -4.10
N VAL A 101 -10.49 -1.92 -4.04
CA VAL A 101 -9.98 -0.68 -3.45
C VAL A 101 -10.95 -0.12 -2.43
N ILE A 102 -10.41 0.38 -1.31
CA ILE A 102 -11.14 1.20 -0.34
C ILE A 102 -10.56 2.62 -0.39
N VAL A 103 -11.43 3.63 -0.41
CA VAL A 103 -11.04 5.03 -0.39
C VAL A 103 -11.43 5.65 0.94
N MET A 104 -10.43 6.18 1.64
CA MET A 104 -10.57 6.86 2.92
C MET A 104 -10.08 8.30 2.81
N GLY A 105 -10.34 9.11 3.82
CA GLY A 105 -9.87 10.48 3.88
C GLY A 105 -9.23 10.81 5.22
N SER A 106 -8.24 11.70 5.19
CA SER A 106 -7.76 12.39 6.40
C SER A 106 -7.48 13.86 6.10
N ARG A 107 -7.45 14.70 7.13
CA ARG A 107 -7.18 16.15 6.95
C ARG A 107 -5.77 16.43 6.41
N SER A 108 -4.83 15.58 6.75
CA SER A 108 -3.42 15.68 6.31
C SER A 108 -3.13 14.88 5.04
N GLY A 109 -3.95 13.89 4.70
CA GLY A 109 -3.64 12.87 3.68
C GLY A 109 -2.76 11.73 4.21
N TRP A 110 -2.34 11.80 5.48
CA TRP A 110 -1.53 10.78 6.13
C TRP A 110 -2.40 9.76 6.88
N TRP A 111 -1.81 8.62 7.17
CA TRP A 111 -2.41 7.61 8.05
C TRP A 111 -2.55 8.15 9.46
N THR A 112 -3.74 8.08 10.03
CA THR A 112 -4.06 8.59 11.37
C THR A 112 -4.50 7.47 12.29
N LYS A 113 -4.59 7.77 13.58
CA LYS A 113 -5.08 6.81 14.59
C LYS A 113 -6.51 6.34 14.29
N GLU A 114 -7.36 7.22 13.82
CA GLU A 114 -8.75 6.91 13.46
C GLU A 114 -8.81 5.95 12.25
N LEU A 115 -7.94 6.19 11.25
CA LEU A 115 -7.82 5.29 10.10
C LEU A 115 -7.22 3.94 10.47
N ASP A 116 -6.28 3.90 11.42
CA ASP A 116 -5.72 2.65 11.91
C ASP A 116 -6.77 1.81 12.63
N ASP A 117 -7.59 2.43 13.47
CA ASP A 117 -8.70 1.76 14.15
C ASP A 117 -9.75 1.26 13.14
N GLU A 118 -10.11 2.07 12.13
CA GLU A 118 -11.03 1.68 11.06
C GLU A 118 -10.45 0.53 10.21
N TYR A 119 -9.16 0.57 9.88
CA TYR A 119 -8.43 -0.53 9.23
C TYR A 119 -8.54 -1.83 10.01
N ILE A 120 -8.29 -1.80 11.34
CA ILE A 120 -8.36 -2.99 12.19
C ILE A 120 -9.78 -3.56 12.18
N HIS A 121 -10.82 -2.72 12.21
CA HIS A 121 -12.20 -3.18 12.12
C HIS A 121 -12.55 -3.80 10.78
N LEU A 122 -12.06 -3.24 9.69
CA LEU A 122 -12.32 -3.73 8.34
C LEU A 122 -11.59 -5.05 8.04
N MET A 123 -10.36 -5.17 8.48
CA MET A 123 -9.49 -6.29 8.08
C MET A 123 -9.57 -7.49 9.01
N TYR A 124 -10.07 -7.31 10.22
CA TYR A 124 -10.13 -8.37 11.22
C TYR A 124 -11.54 -8.47 11.79
N PRO A 125 -12.29 -9.52 11.45
CA PRO A 125 -13.60 -9.79 12.06
C PRO A 125 -13.45 -10.06 13.56
N GLU A 126 -14.53 -9.92 14.30
CA GLU A 126 -14.61 -10.34 15.69
C GLU A 126 -14.73 -11.88 15.78
N ASN A 127 -14.30 -12.44 16.89
CA ASN A 127 -14.44 -13.88 17.19
C ASN A 127 -13.73 -14.80 16.16
N GLN A 128 -12.49 -14.46 15.81
CA GLN A 128 -11.68 -15.38 15.02
C GLN A 128 -11.30 -16.62 15.86
N ASP A 129 -11.61 -17.82 15.35
CA ASP A 129 -11.32 -19.09 16.03
C ASP A 129 -9.81 -19.34 16.19
N ALA A 130 -9.01 -18.72 15.35
CA ALA A 130 -7.58 -18.94 15.34
C ALA A 130 -6.79 -17.63 15.31
N PRO A 131 -5.65 -17.57 16.01
CA PRO A 131 -4.85 -16.35 16.10
C PRO A 131 -4.27 -15.95 14.74
N THR A 132 -4.30 -14.66 14.46
CA THR A 132 -3.67 -14.02 13.31
C THR A 132 -2.48 -13.19 13.77
N PHE A 133 -1.43 -13.13 12.97
CA PHE A 133 -0.23 -12.33 13.23
C PHE A 133 -0.18 -11.17 12.25
N LEU A 134 -0.07 -9.95 12.77
CA LEU A 134 0.04 -8.73 11.97
C LEU A 134 1.45 -8.16 12.09
N LEU A 135 2.20 -8.23 11.00
CA LEU A 135 3.50 -7.58 10.86
C LEU A 135 3.28 -6.16 10.36
N ARG A 136 3.92 -5.19 11.02
CA ARG A 136 3.93 -3.79 10.58
C ARG A 136 5.10 -3.03 11.21
N ASP A 137 5.38 -1.83 10.71
CA ASP A 137 6.43 -0.95 11.22
C ASP A 137 6.12 -0.45 12.64
N HIS A 138 7.13 0.11 13.29
CA HIS A 138 7.05 0.66 14.64
C HIS A 138 6.61 2.14 14.65
N ALA A 139 5.71 2.54 13.74
CA ALA A 139 5.20 3.91 13.72
C ALA A 139 4.39 4.24 14.99
N PRO A 140 4.41 5.49 15.47
CA PRO A 140 3.66 5.89 16.68
C PRO A 140 2.16 5.61 16.62
N VAL A 141 1.58 5.61 15.42
CA VAL A 141 0.17 5.28 15.21
C VAL A 141 -0.13 3.81 15.51
N HIS A 142 0.84 2.91 15.32
CA HIS A 142 0.70 1.47 15.51
C HIS A 142 1.01 0.99 16.92
N THR A 143 1.82 1.75 17.67
CA THR A 143 2.28 1.38 19.02
C THR A 143 1.31 1.80 20.14
N ARG A 144 0.13 2.35 19.80
CA ARG A 144 -0.87 2.80 20.76
C ARG A 144 -1.49 1.63 21.53
N ASN A 145 -1.66 1.83 22.85
CA ASN A 145 -2.33 0.85 23.71
C ASN A 145 -3.76 0.52 23.23
N MET A 146 -4.47 1.50 22.67
CA MET A 146 -5.82 1.30 22.11
C MET A 146 -5.80 0.35 20.91
N ALA A 147 -4.87 0.54 19.98
CA ALA A 147 -4.72 -0.35 18.81
C ALA A 147 -4.35 -1.77 19.26
N ALA A 148 -3.44 -1.92 20.22
CA ALA A 148 -3.08 -3.21 20.79
C ALA A 148 -4.27 -3.90 21.47
N ALA A 149 -5.07 -3.17 22.25
CA ALA A 149 -6.27 -3.70 22.90
C ALA A 149 -7.33 -4.12 21.88
N LEU A 150 -7.53 -3.35 20.81
CA LEU A 150 -8.46 -3.66 19.74
C LEU A 150 -8.05 -4.92 18.97
N LEU A 151 -6.78 -5.04 18.61
CA LEU A 151 -6.23 -6.23 17.95
C LEU A 151 -6.36 -7.47 18.85
N LYS A 152 -6.06 -7.35 20.15
CA LYS A 152 -6.21 -8.44 21.11
C LYS A 152 -7.65 -8.97 21.18
N LYS A 153 -8.65 -8.08 21.19
CA LYS A 153 -10.08 -8.46 21.15
C LYS A 153 -10.42 -9.27 19.90
N LYS A 154 -9.72 -9.02 18.81
CA LYS A 154 -9.92 -9.70 17.52
C LYS A 154 -9.00 -10.92 17.33
N ASN A 155 -8.36 -11.41 18.39
CA ASN A 155 -7.41 -12.52 18.37
C ASN A 155 -6.25 -12.29 17.37
N VAL A 156 -5.74 -11.04 17.31
CA VAL A 156 -4.64 -10.64 16.45
C VAL A 156 -3.43 -10.26 17.30
N THR A 157 -2.30 -10.92 17.08
CA THR A 157 -1.02 -10.60 17.68
C THR A 157 -0.23 -9.69 16.76
N GLN A 158 0.11 -8.51 17.24
CA GLN A 158 0.92 -7.54 16.49
C GLN A 158 2.41 -7.87 16.68
N ILE A 159 3.12 -7.86 15.55
CA ILE A 159 4.58 -8.04 15.51
C ILE A 159 5.17 -6.81 14.84
N PHE A 160 6.05 -6.12 15.55
CA PHE A 160 6.74 -4.95 15.00
C PHE A 160 8.04 -5.35 14.31
N VAL A 161 8.23 -4.82 13.10
CA VAL A 161 9.50 -4.89 12.40
C VAL A 161 10.45 -3.84 12.99
N PRO A 162 11.69 -4.20 13.36
CA PRO A 162 12.67 -3.24 13.88
C PRO A 162 12.97 -2.12 12.87
N ASN A 163 12.97 -0.86 13.31
CA ASN A 163 13.16 0.32 12.46
C ASN A 163 14.47 0.32 11.64
N CYS A 164 15.52 -0.32 12.15
CA CYS A 164 16.82 -0.39 11.47
C CYS A 164 16.90 -1.49 10.39
N ARG A 165 15.83 -2.26 10.18
CA ARG A 165 15.80 -3.42 9.26
C ARG A 165 14.47 -3.57 8.54
N ILE A 166 13.77 -2.46 8.29
CA ILE A 166 12.46 -2.47 7.61
C ILE A 166 12.60 -3.07 6.21
N ASP A 167 13.60 -2.64 5.46
CA ASP A 167 13.94 -3.10 4.11
C ASP A 167 14.32 -4.58 4.05
N GLU A 168 14.84 -5.16 5.13
CA GLU A 168 15.19 -6.58 5.23
C GLU A 168 14.04 -7.47 5.68
N PHE A 169 13.18 -6.97 6.59
CA PHE A 169 12.17 -7.77 7.29
C PHE A 169 10.72 -7.44 6.95
N GLN A 170 10.48 -6.41 6.13
CA GLN A 170 9.12 -6.07 5.71
C GLN A 170 8.84 -6.62 4.30
N PRO A 171 8.03 -7.70 4.17
CA PRO A 171 7.79 -8.36 2.89
C PRO A 171 7.30 -7.46 1.75
N PRO A 172 6.37 -6.49 1.98
CA PRO A 172 5.93 -5.59 0.93
C PRO A 172 7.01 -4.69 0.36
N ASP A 173 7.97 -4.24 1.18
CA ASP A 173 9.02 -3.33 0.71
C ASP A 173 9.98 -3.99 -0.27
N ALA A 174 10.29 -5.27 -0.06
CA ALA A 174 11.24 -5.99 -0.89
C ALA A 174 10.73 -6.21 -2.33
N THR A 175 9.45 -6.57 -2.50
CA THR A 175 8.91 -6.98 -3.81
C THR A 175 7.59 -6.31 -4.17
N VAL A 176 6.60 -6.33 -3.27
CA VAL A 176 5.22 -5.90 -3.52
C VAL A 176 5.13 -4.42 -3.87
N ASN A 177 5.72 -3.55 -3.02
CA ASN A 177 5.69 -2.10 -3.25
C ASN A 177 6.44 -1.71 -4.50
N ARG A 178 7.57 -2.38 -4.82
CA ARG A 178 8.35 -2.12 -6.03
C ARG A 178 7.53 -2.48 -7.28
N THR A 179 6.92 -3.66 -7.29
CA THR A 179 6.09 -4.11 -8.41
C THR A 179 4.88 -3.19 -8.60
N PHE A 180 4.18 -2.88 -7.51
CA PHE A 180 3.05 -1.96 -7.55
C PHE A 180 3.45 -0.58 -8.08
N LYS A 181 4.51 0.03 -7.53
CA LYS A 181 4.97 1.37 -7.95
C LYS A 181 5.43 1.40 -9.40
N ALA A 182 6.06 0.34 -9.91
CA ALA A 182 6.47 0.23 -11.31
C ALA A 182 5.24 0.16 -12.23
N SER A 183 4.26 -0.67 -11.92
CA SER A 183 3.01 -0.77 -12.66
C SER A 183 2.23 0.55 -12.64
N PHE A 184 2.08 1.15 -11.46
CA PHE A 184 1.40 2.45 -11.30
C PHE A 184 2.08 3.55 -12.13
N ALA A 185 3.41 3.64 -12.08
CA ALA A 185 4.18 4.60 -12.87
C ALA A 185 3.98 4.38 -14.38
N SER A 186 3.96 3.13 -14.85
CA SER A 186 3.70 2.80 -16.26
C SER A 186 2.34 3.36 -16.74
N LYS A 187 1.29 3.21 -15.92
CA LYS A 187 -0.06 3.73 -16.24
C LYS A 187 -0.08 5.26 -16.27
N TYR A 188 0.61 5.89 -15.34
CA TYR A 188 0.77 7.33 -15.34
C TYR A 188 1.51 7.83 -16.59
N HIS A 189 2.61 7.18 -16.99
CA HIS A 189 3.37 7.54 -18.19
C HIS A 189 2.55 7.34 -19.47
N ALA A 190 1.80 6.25 -19.59
CA ALA A 190 0.90 6.02 -20.70
C ALA A 190 -0.15 7.14 -20.81
N TRP A 191 -0.74 7.55 -19.68
CA TRP A 191 -1.67 8.67 -19.66
C TRP A 191 -0.99 10.01 -20.00
N MET A 192 0.23 10.25 -19.50
CA MET A 192 1.00 11.46 -19.82
C MET A 192 1.33 11.57 -21.31
N SER A 193 1.49 10.46 -22.00
CA SER A 193 1.77 10.38 -23.44
C SER A 193 0.50 10.38 -24.30
N SER A 194 -0.68 10.32 -23.68
CA SER A 194 -1.95 10.32 -24.43
C SER A 194 -2.22 11.67 -25.10
N PRO A 195 -2.66 11.68 -26.37
CA PRO A 195 -3.05 12.91 -27.07
C PRO A 195 -4.26 13.59 -26.43
N ASP A 196 -5.14 12.83 -25.75
CA ASP A 196 -6.36 13.34 -25.11
C ASP A 196 -6.10 14.03 -23.76
N ARG A 197 -4.84 14.12 -23.35
CA ARG A 197 -4.45 14.74 -22.10
C ARG A 197 -4.80 16.23 -22.09
N LYS A 198 -5.63 16.62 -21.11
CA LYS A 198 -6.00 18.01 -20.92
C LYS A 198 -4.81 18.83 -20.39
N GLN A 199 -4.70 20.05 -20.92
CA GLN A 199 -3.69 21.00 -20.48
C GLN A 199 -4.32 22.12 -19.64
N THR A 200 -3.53 22.70 -18.77
CA THR A 200 -3.88 23.93 -18.07
C THR A 200 -3.76 25.13 -19.02
N LYS A 201 -4.30 26.28 -18.63
CA LYS A 201 -4.16 27.54 -19.39
C LYS A 201 -2.69 27.93 -19.64
N THR A 202 -1.76 27.44 -18.82
CA THR A 202 -0.32 27.69 -18.93
C THR A 202 0.43 26.63 -19.74
N GLY A 203 -0.27 25.69 -20.37
CA GLY A 203 0.31 24.61 -21.19
C GLY A 203 0.90 23.44 -20.41
N ASN A 204 0.76 23.40 -19.08
CA ASN A 204 1.14 22.24 -18.29
C ASN A 204 0.06 21.15 -18.34
N ALA A 205 0.43 19.90 -18.11
CA ALA A 205 -0.54 18.82 -17.94
C ALA A 205 -1.48 19.08 -16.75
N GLN A 206 -2.77 18.87 -16.92
CA GLN A 206 -3.67 18.80 -15.77
C GLN A 206 -3.34 17.55 -14.95
N ASN A 207 -3.56 17.61 -13.63
CA ASN A 207 -3.46 16.42 -12.80
C ASN A 207 -4.55 15.39 -13.18
N PRO A 208 -4.25 14.09 -13.08
CA PRO A 208 -5.27 13.06 -13.25
C PRO A 208 -6.39 13.24 -12.21
N SER A 209 -7.60 12.89 -12.59
CA SER A 209 -8.72 12.90 -11.65
C SER A 209 -8.49 11.85 -10.54
N LYS A 210 -9.09 12.05 -9.37
CA LYS A 210 -9.04 11.04 -8.30
C LYS A 210 -9.63 9.71 -8.75
N THR A 211 -10.68 9.74 -9.56
CA THR A 211 -11.26 8.53 -10.16
C THR A 211 -10.24 7.78 -11.00
N GLN A 212 -9.61 8.47 -11.96
CA GLN A 212 -8.57 7.86 -12.80
C GLN A 212 -7.44 7.25 -11.96
N PHE A 213 -7.03 7.98 -10.94
CA PHE A 213 -6.00 7.55 -10.02
C PHE A 213 -6.39 6.27 -9.25
N ILE A 214 -7.63 6.20 -8.73
CA ILE A 214 -8.16 5.03 -8.01
C ILE A 214 -8.19 3.81 -8.94
N HIS A 215 -8.57 3.98 -10.21
CA HIS A 215 -8.55 2.91 -11.20
C HIS A 215 -7.12 2.40 -11.47
N TRP A 216 -6.14 3.29 -11.59
CA TRP A 216 -4.74 2.87 -11.73
C TRP A 216 -4.22 2.11 -10.50
N VAL A 217 -4.64 2.52 -9.29
CA VAL A 217 -4.32 1.76 -8.07
C VAL A 217 -4.91 0.35 -8.15
N SER A 218 -6.17 0.23 -8.55
CA SER A 218 -6.84 -1.06 -8.71
C SER A 218 -6.13 -1.96 -9.70
N GLU A 219 -5.81 -1.44 -10.88
CA GLU A 219 -5.13 -2.18 -11.94
C GLU A 219 -3.70 -2.56 -11.53
N ALA A 220 -2.93 -1.62 -10.97
CA ALA A 220 -1.58 -1.90 -10.49
C ALA A 220 -1.57 -2.93 -9.35
N TRP A 221 -2.60 -2.91 -8.49
CA TRP A 221 -2.76 -3.91 -7.45
C TRP A 221 -3.09 -5.29 -8.01
N ASN A 222 -3.87 -5.37 -9.07
CA ASN A 222 -4.16 -6.62 -9.76
C ASN A 222 -2.90 -7.25 -10.39
N GLU A 223 -1.96 -6.44 -10.88
CA GLU A 223 -0.71 -6.91 -11.48
C GLU A 223 0.30 -7.50 -10.46
N VAL A 224 0.14 -7.21 -9.17
CA VAL A 224 0.94 -7.88 -8.15
C VAL A 224 0.48 -9.33 -8.01
N THR A 225 1.33 -10.28 -8.38
CA THR A 225 0.99 -11.71 -8.40
C THR A 225 1.15 -12.37 -7.02
N THR A 226 0.51 -13.52 -6.84
CA THR A 226 0.67 -14.37 -5.66
C THR A 226 2.14 -14.76 -5.44
N GLU A 227 2.87 -15.05 -6.52
CA GLU A 227 4.29 -15.42 -6.48
C GLU A 227 5.14 -14.25 -6.01
N CYS A 228 4.84 -13.03 -6.46
CA CYS A 228 5.51 -11.80 -5.99
C CYS A 228 5.35 -11.62 -4.48
N VAL A 229 4.14 -11.83 -3.96
CA VAL A 229 3.87 -11.74 -2.51
C VAL A 229 4.63 -12.82 -1.74
N LYS A 230 4.56 -14.08 -2.18
CA LYS A 230 5.29 -15.20 -1.54
C LYS A 230 6.79 -14.99 -1.54
N ALA A 231 7.35 -14.48 -2.67
CA ALA A 231 8.77 -14.15 -2.76
C ALA A 231 9.18 -13.09 -1.73
N GLY A 232 8.37 -12.04 -1.53
CA GLY A 232 8.60 -11.01 -0.52
C GLY A 232 8.66 -11.59 0.90
N PHE A 233 7.72 -12.45 1.26
CA PHE A 233 7.76 -13.12 2.56
C PHE A 233 8.98 -14.05 2.70
N LYS A 234 9.32 -14.79 1.65
CA LYS A 234 10.51 -15.66 1.64
C LYS A 234 11.78 -14.85 1.85
N GLU A 235 11.93 -13.74 1.17
CA GLU A 235 13.12 -12.89 1.27
C GLU A 235 13.24 -12.21 2.64
N ALA A 236 12.15 -11.64 3.14
CA ALA A 236 12.18 -10.86 4.37
C ALA A 236 12.15 -11.69 5.66
N CYS A 237 11.35 -12.77 5.70
CA CYS A 237 11.11 -13.48 6.96
C CYS A 237 11.86 -14.81 7.09
N TRP A 238 12.26 -15.43 5.96
CA TRP A 238 12.74 -16.83 5.96
C TRP A 238 14.23 -16.95 5.65
N LYS A 239 14.83 -15.95 5.01
CA LYS A 239 16.26 -15.96 4.67
C LYS A 239 17.16 -16.05 5.92
N HIS A 240 16.73 -15.45 7.03
CA HIS A 240 17.46 -15.43 8.28
C HIS A 240 17.20 -16.64 9.20
N ILE A 241 16.27 -17.53 8.83
CA ILE A 241 16.01 -18.76 9.57
C ILE A 241 16.90 -19.91 9.07
N SER A 242 17.34 -19.84 7.80
CA SER A 242 18.22 -20.83 7.18
C SER A 242 19.71 -20.63 7.49
N ASP A 243 20.13 -19.45 7.92
CA ASP A 243 21.54 -19.12 8.14
C ASP A 243 22.02 -19.38 9.60
N GLU A 244 21.14 -19.87 10.49
CA GLU A 244 21.46 -20.22 11.88
C GLU A 244 21.61 -21.75 12.10
N ASN A 245 21.96 -22.53 11.08
CA ASN A 245 22.31 -23.96 11.21
C ASN A 245 23.77 -24.22 10.86
#